data_bb1cb24e514f20cd7c980216016f0e7b
#
_entry.id   bb1cb24e514f20cd7c980216016f0e7b
#
_cell.length_a   1.000
_cell.length_b   1.000
_cell.length_c   1.000
_cell.angle_alpha   90.00
_cell.angle_beta   90.00
_cell.angle_gamma   90.00
#
_symmetry.space_group_name_H-M   'P 1'
#
loop_
_entity.id
_entity.type
_entity.pdbx_description
1 polymer ?
#
loop_
_entity_poly.entity_id
_entity_poly.type
_entity_poly.pdbx_seq_one_letter_code
_entity_poly.pdbx_strand_id
1 'polypeptide(L)'
;MCRNHYPTAACVICKTNVMDIRKLILSAALAVAAFPLAAQRVFTLDSCRSMALAGNKQLLAGEKEIEAAGYEHKAARANYLFKVNAVATYFRNSREQHLLSSSTRSRLDNLGTSMSEPLGQLAQTAGQLHPEIAGQLEEMGSNLVNGMNDIGRGINDAFRTDTRNVFAGALMLTQPIYMGGKIRAYDQITGYACELAEQKHRAGEQEVILNTDEAYWQIVSLASKKRLAESYVQLLQRMDSDVTKMIKTGVATRANALTVSVKLNEAEMALTKVDNGLSLARMLLCQLCGLPLDTQFTLEDENKELSSTAGGNSAFDMSTALSRRPDLRSLELAADIYDKKIKLARSENLPQLALVGNYLLTNPSVFNGFEKKFKGMFNIGVTLSAPLFRWGEGRNKVRAAKAQAAAARYQLDEAREKVELQVNQASFRVTEANKAFARAVKNCERAEENLRTASVGFKAGVIPTSDMLEAQTAWVSAQSEMVDAAIDLRLTQVYLQKSLGKLE
;
A
#
# COMPACT_ATOMS: atom_id res chain seq x y z
N MET A 1 -56.14 10.31 -20.42
CA MET A 1 -56.93 11.30 -19.69
C MET A 1 -55.99 12.33 -19.16
N CYS A 2 -55.85 13.44 -19.84
CA CYS A 2 -56.34 14.81 -19.51
C CYS A 2 -55.63 15.39 -18.28
N ARG A 3 -55.02 16.55 -18.24
CA ARG A 3 -54.88 17.77 -19.09
C ARG A 3 -53.87 18.70 -18.37
N ASN A 4 -52.98 19.28 -19.12
CA ASN A 4 -52.61 20.70 -19.19
C ASN A 4 -53.14 21.67 -18.14
N HIS A 5 -52.24 22.53 -17.58
CA HIS A 5 -52.36 23.99 -17.78
C HIS A 5 -51.13 24.73 -17.25
N TYR A 6 -50.42 25.43 -18.14
CA TYR A 6 -49.78 26.73 -17.86
C TYR A 6 -50.82 27.82 -17.90
N PRO A 7 -50.64 28.95 -17.19
CA PRO A 7 -50.45 30.19 -17.92
C PRO A 7 -49.43 31.21 -17.34
N THR A 8 -48.66 31.75 -18.27
CA THR A 8 -48.50 33.21 -18.60
C THR A 8 -47.94 34.16 -17.54
N ALA A 9 -46.90 34.83 -18.05
CA ALA A 9 -46.22 35.98 -17.53
C ALA A 9 -47.09 37.16 -17.16
N ALA A 10 -46.73 37.86 -16.09
CA ALA A 10 -47.06 39.27 -15.92
C ALA A 10 -45.91 40.00 -15.22
N CYS A 11 -45.40 40.95 -15.97
CA CYS A 11 -44.47 42.01 -15.67
C CYS A 11 -45.00 42.85 -14.46
N VAL A 12 -44.15 43.09 -13.43
CA VAL A 12 -44.31 44.23 -12.55
C VAL A 12 -42.96 44.91 -12.37
N ILE A 13 -42.92 46.09 -12.87
CA ILE A 13 -41.88 47.09 -12.91
C ILE A 13 -41.64 47.66 -11.48
N CYS A 14 -40.38 47.79 -11.16
CA CYS A 14 -39.75 48.89 -10.43
C CYS A 14 -40.33 49.33 -9.07
N LYS A 15 -39.61 48.93 -8.00
CA LYS A 15 -39.39 49.83 -6.86
C LYS A 15 -37.94 49.74 -6.46
N THR A 16 -37.16 50.75 -6.92
CA THR A 16 -35.85 51.11 -6.44
C THR A 16 -35.95 51.48 -4.95
N ASN A 17 -35.53 50.56 -4.08
CA ASN A 17 -35.16 50.90 -2.73
C ASN A 17 -33.69 51.31 -2.76
N VAL A 18 -33.46 52.60 -2.55
CA VAL A 18 -32.16 53.18 -2.22
C VAL A 18 -31.66 52.49 -0.96
N MET A 19 -30.86 51.43 -1.14
CA MET A 19 -30.18 50.78 -0.06
C MET A 19 -29.19 51.75 0.52
N ASP A 20 -29.39 52.07 1.78
CA ASP A 20 -28.63 53.01 2.61
C ASP A 20 -27.12 52.74 2.47
N ILE A 21 -26.41 53.59 1.76
CA ILE A 21 -24.92 53.52 1.53
C ILE A 21 -24.20 53.41 2.87
N ARG A 22 -24.79 53.96 3.96
CA ARG A 22 -24.27 53.80 5.32
C ARG A 22 -24.24 52.38 5.82
N LYS A 23 -25.20 51.51 5.44
CA LYS A 23 -25.18 50.10 5.81
C LYS A 23 -24.19 49.29 4.99
N LEU A 24 -23.94 49.67 3.73
CA LEU A 24 -22.94 49.05 2.89
C LEU A 24 -21.52 49.41 3.38
N ILE A 25 -21.27 50.64 3.82
CA ILE A 25 -19.99 51.08 4.39
C ILE A 25 -19.77 50.42 5.77
N LEU A 26 -20.80 50.24 6.59
CA LEU A 26 -20.65 49.57 7.88
C LEU A 26 -20.43 48.06 7.70
N SER A 27 -21.01 47.37 6.71
CA SER A 27 -20.76 46.00 6.42
C SER A 27 -19.37 45.78 5.78
N ALA A 28 -18.88 46.70 4.96
CA ALA A 28 -17.52 46.70 4.42
C ALA A 28 -16.45 46.97 5.50
N ALA A 29 -16.73 47.84 6.46
CA ALA A 29 -15.85 48.09 7.60
C ALA A 29 -15.79 46.91 8.58
N LEU A 30 -16.88 46.15 8.75
CA LEU A 30 -16.89 44.93 9.56
C LEU A 30 -16.16 43.76 8.86
N ALA A 31 -16.17 43.70 7.52
CA ALA A 31 -15.48 42.66 6.74
C ALA A 31 -13.96 42.87 6.70
N VAL A 32 -13.47 44.12 6.84
CA VAL A 32 -12.02 44.43 6.91
C VAL A 32 -11.43 44.15 8.30
N ALA A 33 -12.27 44.05 9.37
CA ALA A 33 -11.80 43.69 10.72
C ALA A 33 -11.63 42.18 10.95
N ALA A 34 -11.99 41.33 9.97
CA ALA A 34 -11.79 39.91 10.01
C ALA A 34 -10.52 39.47 9.23
N PHE A 35 -9.44 40.28 9.26
CA PHE A 35 -8.13 39.67 9.08
C PHE A 35 -7.90 38.76 10.30
N PRO A 36 -7.75 37.43 10.13
CA PRO A 36 -7.28 36.64 11.24
C PRO A 36 -5.92 37.23 11.62
N LEU A 37 -5.84 37.87 12.80
CA LEU A 37 -4.58 37.93 13.49
C LEU A 37 -4.02 36.53 13.34
N ALA A 38 -2.90 36.38 12.64
CA ALA A 38 -2.17 35.11 12.58
C ALA A 38 -1.69 34.86 14.01
N ALA A 39 -2.61 34.39 14.85
CA ALA A 39 -2.27 33.86 16.16
C ALA A 39 -1.23 32.78 15.88
N GLN A 40 0.00 33.06 16.26
CA GLN A 40 1.13 32.18 16.11
C GLN A 40 0.69 30.83 16.72
N ARG A 41 0.46 29.81 15.87
CA ARG A 41 -0.06 28.52 16.33
C ARG A 41 0.98 27.89 17.23
N VAL A 42 0.65 27.73 18.49
CA VAL A 42 1.51 27.02 19.44
C VAL A 42 1.13 25.56 19.43
N PHE A 43 2.09 24.71 19.11
CA PHE A 43 1.90 23.26 19.09
C PHE A 43 2.52 22.62 20.34
N THR A 44 1.73 21.78 21.00
CA THR A 44 2.21 20.88 22.04
C THR A 44 2.70 19.57 21.43
N LEU A 45 3.50 18.80 22.15
CA LEU A 45 3.96 17.47 21.69
C LEU A 45 2.77 16.57 21.35
N ASP A 46 1.75 16.51 22.20
CA ASP A 46 0.57 15.68 21.98
C ASP A 46 -0.27 16.15 20.77
N SER A 47 -0.33 17.46 20.52
CA SER A 47 -0.99 17.97 19.31
C SER A 47 -0.23 17.59 18.03
N CYS A 48 1.11 17.60 18.07
CA CYS A 48 1.95 17.14 16.95
C CYS A 48 1.75 15.64 16.67
N ARG A 49 1.74 14.81 17.72
CA ARG A 49 1.45 13.37 17.60
C ARG A 49 0.08 13.12 16.99
N SER A 50 -0.96 13.80 17.50
CA SER A 50 -2.33 13.66 16.97
C SER A 50 -2.44 14.08 15.50
N MET A 51 -1.80 15.18 15.11
CA MET A 51 -1.75 15.62 13.71
C MET A 51 -0.97 14.63 12.84
N ALA A 52 0.16 14.10 13.32
CA ALA A 52 0.95 13.12 12.60
C ALA A 52 0.19 11.82 12.38
N LEU A 53 -0.50 11.30 13.40
CA LEU A 53 -1.34 10.11 13.28
C LEU A 53 -2.49 10.31 12.28
N ALA A 54 -3.09 11.49 12.23
CA ALA A 54 -4.20 11.79 11.32
C ALA A 54 -3.75 12.15 9.90
N GLY A 55 -2.60 12.82 9.74
CA GLY A 55 -2.16 13.44 8.48
C GLY A 55 -1.04 12.71 7.76
N ASN A 56 -0.34 11.79 8.41
CA ASN A 56 0.82 11.11 7.84
C ASN A 56 0.45 10.20 6.68
N LYS A 57 1.07 10.43 5.51
CA LYS A 57 0.76 9.66 4.29
C LYS A 57 1.11 8.18 4.37
N GLN A 58 2.09 7.82 5.18
CA GLN A 58 2.46 6.42 5.39
C GLN A 58 1.36 5.67 6.15
N LEU A 59 0.75 6.29 7.17
CA LEU A 59 -0.37 5.69 7.91
C LEU A 59 -1.62 5.60 7.07
N LEU A 60 -1.95 6.65 6.31
CA LEU A 60 -3.07 6.61 5.36
C LEU A 60 -2.90 5.53 4.28
N ALA A 61 -1.66 5.28 3.83
CA ALA A 61 -1.37 4.16 2.94
C ALA A 61 -1.58 2.81 3.64
N GLY A 62 -1.12 2.67 4.90
CA GLY A 62 -1.33 1.48 5.73
C GLY A 62 -2.81 1.15 5.96
N GLU A 63 -3.67 2.15 6.17
CA GLU A 63 -5.12 1.94 6.25
C GLU A 63 -5.69 1.33 4.95
N LYS A 64 -5.19 1.78 3.79
CA LYS A 64 -5.60 1.21 2.50
C LYS A 64 -5.05 -0.20 2.27
N GLU A 65 -3.89 -0.53 2.83
CA GLU A 65 -3.37 -1.91 2.83
C GLU A 65 -4.23 -2.84 3.69
N ILE A 66 -4.73 -2.39 4.84
CA ILE A 66 -5.70 -3.14 5.67
C ILE A 66 -7.00 -3.36 4.90
N GLU A 67 -7.53 -2.31 4.26
CA GLU A 67 -8.74 -2.40 3.45
C GLU A 67 -8.56 -3.40 2.29
N ALA A 68 -7.42 -3.34 1.59
CA ALA A 68 -7.09 -4.28 0.50
C ALA A 68 -7.01 -5.72 1.00
N ALA A 69 -6.30 -5.98 2.11
CA ALA A 69 -6.22 -7.31 2.72
C ALA A 69 -7.60 -7.83 3.15
N GLY A 70 -8.48 -6.96 3.66
CA GLY A 70 -9.86 -7.28 3.99
C GLY A 70 -10.67 -7.71 2.76
N TYR A 71 -10.52 -7.04 1.62
CA TYR A 71 -11.16 -7.46 0.36
C TYR A 71 -10.58 -8.77 -0.19
N GLU A 72 -9.28 -8.98 -0.08
CA GLU A 72 -8.64 -10.26 -0.45
C GLU A 72 -9.17 -11.41 0.39
N HIS A 73 -9.37 -11.21 1.70
CA HIS A 73 -9.98 -12.21 2.57
C HIS A 73 -11.44 -12.49 2.17
N LYS A 74 -12.24 -11.47 1.86
CA LYS A 74 -13.60 -11.64 1.33
C LYS A 74 -13.60 -12.40 0.01
N ALA A 75 -12.67 -12.10 -0.89
CA ALA A 75 -12.49 -12.82 -2.16
C ALA A 75 -12.07 -14.29 -1.93
N ALA A 76 -11.22 -14.57 -0.93
CA ALA A 76 -10.86 -15.93 -0.54
C ALA A 76 -12.08 -16.72 -0.05
N ARG A 77 -12.94 -16.12 0.76
CA ARG A 77 -14.20 -16.72 1.23
C ARG A 77 -15.18 -16.99 0.09
N ALA A 78 -15.20 -16.16 -0.95
CA ALA A 78 -16.02 -16.39 -2.13
C ALA A 78 -15.67 -17.69 -2.87
N ASN A 79 -14.48 -18.28 -2.64
CA ASN A 79 -14.13 -19.60 -3.20
C ASN A 79 -14.95 -20.76 -2.63
N TYR A 80 -15.68 -20.57 -1.53
CA TYR A 80 -16.67 -21.57 -1.05
C TYR A 80 -17.95 -21.59 -1.88
N LEU A 81 -18.25 -20.53 -2.62
CA LEU A 81 -19.47 -20.37 -3.40
C LEU A 81 -19.28 -20.87 -4.83
N PHE A 82 -20.40 -21.11 -5.51
CA PHE A 82 -20.38 -21.48 -6.92
C PHE A 82 -19.90 -20.33 -7.80
N LYS A 83 -19.22 -20.69 -8.88
CA LYS A 83 -18.77 -19.77 -9.91
C LYS A 83 -19.51 -20.02 -11.20
N VAL A 84 -19.95 -18.96 -11.86
CA VAL A 84 -20.58 -19.03 -13.19
C VAL A 84 -19.66 -18.29 -14.17
N ASN A 85 -19.25 -18.98 -15.22
CA ASN A 85 -18.45 -18.41 -16.30
C ASN A 85 -19.22 -18.53 -17.60
N ALA A 86 -19.16 -17.50 -18.43
CA ALA A 86 -19.69 -17.51 -19.77
C ALA A 86 -18.54 -17.45 -20.79
N VAL A 87 -18.57 -18.32 -21.77
CA VAL A 87 -17.63 -18.32 -22.87
C VAL A 87 -18.42 -18.31 -24.18
N ALA A 88 -18.10 -17.44 -25.09
CA ALA A 88 -18.68 -17.38 -26.42
C ALA A 88 -17.55 -17.35 -27.47
N THR A 89 -17.69 -18.17 -28.50
CA THR A 89 -16.68 -18.31 -29.53
C THR A 89 -17.35 -18.28 -30.90
N TYR A 90 -16.78 -17.57 -31.85
CA TYR A 90 -17.17 -17.59 -33.25
C TYR A 90 -15.96 -17.98 -34.07
N PHE A 91 -16.19 -18.99 -34.94
CA PHE A 91 -15.21 -19.42 -35.93
C PHE A 91 -15.76 -19.25 -37.33
N ARG A 92 -14.94 -18.74 -38.24
CA ARG A 92 -15.18 -18.80 -39.68
C ARG A 92 -14.19 -19.75 -40.31
N ASN A 93 -14.69 -20.90 -40.75
CA ASN A 93 -13.90 -21.92 -41.40
C ASN A 93 -13.77 -21.61 -42.89
N SER A 94 -12.63 -21.93 -43.48
CA SER A 94 -12.37 -21.73 -44.93
C SER A 94 -13.16 -22.70 -45.81
N ARG A 95 -13.58 -23.83 -45.26
CA ARG A 95 -14.30 -24.88 -45.99
C ARG A 95 -15.42 -25.44 -45.13
N GLU A 96 -16.47 -25.95 -45.82
CA GLU A 96 -17.52 -26.74 -45.17
C GLU A 96 -16.96 -28.07 -44.75
N GLN A 97 -17.46 -28.60 -43.66
CA GLN A 97 -17.18 -29.96 -43.22
C GLN A 97 -18.29 -30.88 -43.66
N HIS A 98 -17.93 -32.03 -44.23
CA HIS A 98 -18.85 -33.08 -44.64
C HIS A 98 -18.66 -34.27 -43.67
N LEU A 99 -19.76 -34.79 -43.15
CA LEU A 99 -19.74 -35.97 -42.28
C LEU A 99 -19.42 -37.25 -43.02
N LEU A 100 -19.78 -37.32 -44.30
CA LEU A 100 -19.49 -38.45 -45.15
C LEU A 100 -18.16 -38.25 -45.91
N SER A 101 -17.40 -39.33 -46.03
CA SER A 101 -16.18 -39.33 -46.87
C SER A 101 -16.50 -39.03 -48.32
N SER A 102 -15.52 -38.48 -49.05
CA SER A 102 -15.69 -38.19 -50.49
C SER A 102 -16.10 -39.43 -51.31
N SER A 103 -15.55 -40.59 -50.98
CA SER A 103 -15.91 -41.86 -51.61
C SER A 103 -17.35 -42.30 -51.34
N THR A 104 -17.83 -42.13 -50.09
CA THR A 104 -19.22 -42.47 -49.72
C THR A 104 -20.21 -41.50 -50.41
N ARG A 105 -19.87 -40.21 -50.47
CA ARG A 105 -20.70 -39.23 -51.19
C ARG A 105 -20.84 -39.54 -52.66
N SER A 106 -19.72 -39.84 -53.35
CA SER A 106 -19.75 -40.22 -54.74
C SER A 106 -20.56 -41.49 -55.03
N ARG A 107 -20.51 -42.45 -54.11
CA ARG A 107 -21.35 -43.66 -54.23
C ARG A 107 -22.83 -43.37 -54.03
N LEU A 108 -23.20 -42.52 -53.11
CA LEU A 108 -24.58 -42.12 -52.87
C LEU A 108 -25.13 -41.29 -54.05
N ASP A 109 -24.34 -40.32 -54.53
CA ASP A 109 -24.76 -39.47 -55.70
C ASP A 109 -25.01 -40.32 -56.94
N ASN A 110 -24.30 -41.44 -57.13
CA ASN A 110 -24.35 -42.32 -58.24
C ASN A 110 -25.07 -43.66 -57.87
N LEU A 111 -25.89 -43.70 -56.81
CA LEU A 111 -26.53 -44.91 -56.32
C LEU A 111 -27.40 -45.60 -57.41
N GLY A 112 -28.21 -44.82 -58.09
CA GLY A 112 -29.01 -45.30 -59.19
C GLY A 112 -28.18 -45.57 -60.44
N THR A 113 -27.18 -44.74 -60.73
CA THR A 113 -26.30 -44.91 -61.89
C THR A 113 -25.53 -46.23 -61.85
N SER A 114 -25.18 -46.71 -60.64
CA SER A 114 -24.54 -48.05 -60.46
C SER A 114 -25.44 -49.23 -60.83
N MET A 115 -26.76 -49.01 -60.89
CA MET A 115 -27.76 -49.99 -61.32
C MET A 115 -28.21 -49.82 -62.79
N SER A 116 -27.76 -48.81 -63.45
CA SER A 116 -28.19 -48.51 -64.83
C SER A 116 -27.77 -49.57 -65.82
N GLU A 117 -26.58 -50.14 -65.69
CA GLU A 117 -26.07 -51.18 -66.57
C GLU A 117 -26.82 -52.52 -66.39
N PRO A 118 -27.06 -53.10 -65.18
CA PRO A 118 -27.91 -54.24 -64.97
C PRO A 118 -29.36 -54.05 -65.46
N LEU A 119 -29.94 -52.87 -65.23
CA LEU A 119 -31.29 -52.52 -65.67
C LEU A 119 -31.38 -52.41 -67.20
N GLY A 120 -30.37 -51.84 -67.87
CA GLY A 120 -30.25 -51.73 -69.30
C GLY A 120 -30.14 -53.12 -69.98
N GLN A 121 -29.35 -54.06 -69.39
CA GLN A 121 -29.23 -55.41 -69.82
C GLN A 121 -30.56 -56.16 -69.69
N LEU A 122 -31.29 -55.95 -68.58
CA LEU A 122 -32.60 -56.51 -68.36
C LEU A 122 -33.62 -55.99 -69.39
N ALA A 123 -33.66 -54.71 -69.68
CA ALA A 123 -34.53 -54.12 -70.62
C ALA A 123 -34.22 -54.58 -72.03
N GLN A 124 -32.95 -54.76 -72.39
CA GLN A 124 -32.51 -55.28 -73.68
C GLN A 124 -32.91 -56.71 -73.89
N THR A 125 -32.75 -57.58 -72.86
CA THR A 125 -33.14 -58.97 -72.88
C THR A 125 -34.65 -59.13 -72.91
N ALA A 126 -35.43 -58.40 -72.21
CA ALA A 126 -36.89 -58.37 -72.23
C ALA A 126 -37.43 -57.84 -73.58
N GLY A 127 -36.76 -56.78 -74.19
CA GLY A 127 -37.10 -56.23 -75.50
C GLY A 127 -36.90 -57.22 -76.64
N GLN A 128 -35.95 -58.14 -76.49
CA GLN A 128 -35.81 -59.26 -77.52
C GLN A 128 -36.95 -60.25 -77.43
N LEU A 129 -37.60 -60.45 -76.28
CA LEU A 129 -38.72 -61.39 -76.12
C LEU A 129 -40.09 -60.71 -76.39
N HIS A 130 -40.23 -59.42 -76.03
CA HIS A 130 -41.45 -58.60 -76.22
C HIS A 130 -41.14 -57.15 -76.58
N PRO A 131 -41.09 -56.83 -77.87
CA PRO A 131 -40.73 -55.46 -78.36
C PRO A 131 -41.64 -54.33 -77.85
N GLU A 132 -42.92 -54.67 -77.55
CA GLU A 132 -43.93 -53.71 -77.11
C GLU A 132 -43.70 -53.20 -75.68
N ILE A 133 -42.92 -53.95 -74.88
CA ILE A 133 -42.66 -53.65 -73.47
C ILE A 133 -41.29 -53.01 -73.23
N ALA A 134 -40.43 -53.08 -74.25
CA ALA A 134 -39.06 -52.55 -74.22
C ALA A 134 -38.99 -51.05 -73.79
N GLY A 135 -39.80 -50.17 -74.45
CA GLY A 135 -39.84 -48.76 -74.15
C GLY A 135 -40.36 -48.43 -72.75
N GLN A 136 -41.37 -49.17 -72.26
CA GLN A 136 -41.91 -49.04 -70.88
C GLN A 136 -40.89 -49.49 -69.81
N LEU A 137 -40.12 -50.52 -70.06
CA LEU A 137 -39.07 -51.04 -69.18
C LEU A 137 -37.88 -50.06 -69.15
N GLU A 138 -37.53 -49.40 -70.29
CA GLU A 138 -36.46 -48.42 -70.37
C GLU A 138 -36.83 -47.15 -69.62
N GLU A 139 -38.09 -46.69 -69.80
CA GLU A 139 -38.62 -45.54 -69.06
C GLU A 139 -38.71 -45.82 -67.53
N MET A 140 -39.18 -46.97 -67.13
CA MET A 140 -39.28 -47.41 -65.76
C MET A 140 -37.89 -47.57 -65.12
N GLY A 141 -36.91 -48.13 -65.85
CA GLY A 141 -35.50 -48.20 -65.46
C GLY A 141 -34.87 -46.83 -65.24
N SER A 142 -35.11 -45.92 -66.19
CA SER A 142 -34.64 -44.54 -66.09
C SER A 142 -35.23 -43.77 -64.88
N ASN A 143 -36.53 -43.92 -64.65
CA ASN A 143 -37.20 -43.33 -63.52
C ASN A 143 -36.68 -43.90 -62.17
N LEU A 144 -36.39 -45.20 -62.11
CA LEU A 144 -35.81 -45.84 -60.92
C LEU A 144 -34.38 -45.34 -60.68
N VAL A 145 -33.54 -45.24 -61.70
CA VAL A 145 -32.17 -44.73 -61.62
C VAL A 145 -32.19 -43.27 -61.12
N ASN A 146 -33.05 -42.42 -61.68
CA ASN A 146 -33.19 -41.05 -61.29
C ASN A 146 -33.69 -40.92 -59.85
N GLY A 147 -34.71 -41.72 -59.46
CA GLY A 147 -35.24 -41.71 -58.10
C GLY A 147 -34.23 -42.17 -57.06
N MET A 148 -33.39 -43.19 -57.37
CA MET A 148 -32.34 -43.63 -56.46
C MET A 148 -31.20 -42.62 -56.38
N ASN A 149 -30.83 -41.93 -57.43
CA ASN A 149 -29.85 -40.84 -57.39
C ASN A 149 -30.40 -39.66 -56.62
N ASP A 150 -31.70 -39.36 -56.68
CA ASP A 150 -32.32 -38.28 -55.91
C ASP A 150 -32.34 -38.62 -54.40
N ILE A 151 -32.66 -39.90 -54.09
CA ILE A 151 -32.53 -40.40 -52.67
C ILE A 151 -31.09 -40.30 -52.20
N GLY A 152 -30.13 -40.75 -53.01
CA GLY A 152 -28.70 -40.63 -52.65
C GLY A 152 -28.25 -39.21 -52.46
N ARG A 153 -28.66 -38.26 -53.29
CA ARG A 153 -28.43 -36.81 -53.13
C ARG A 153 -29.12 -36.29 -51.88
N GLY A 154 -30.35 -36.65 -51.62
CA GLY A 154 -31.09 -36.28 -50.42
C GLY A 154 -30.37 -36.74 -49.13
N ILE A 155 -29.81 -37.97 -49.14
CA ILE A 155 -28.97 -38.44 -48.02
C ILE A 155 -27.71 -37.61 -47.91
N ASN A 156 -26.98 -37.31 -49.00
CA ASN A 156 -25.80 -36.50 -48.96
C ASN A 156 -26.07 -35.07 -48.44
N ASP A 157 -27.18 -34.46 -48.84
CA ASP A 157 -27.62 -33.16 -48.36
C ASP A 157 -28.04 -33.19 -46.89
N ALA A 158 -28.64 -34.27 -46.40
CA ALA A 158 -28.98 -34.48 -45.02
C ALA A 158 -27.72 -34.55 -44.11
N PHE A 159 -26.61 -35.08 -44.65
CA PHE A 159 -25.32 -35.15 -43.96
C PHE A 159 -24.36 -33.98 -44.30
N ARG A 160 -24.82 -33.02 -45.08
CA ARG A 160 -24.09 -31.79 -45.38
C ARG A 160 -24.48 -30.70 -44.41
N THR A 161 -23.47 -30.12 -43.71
CA THR A 161 -23.68 -29.00 -42.81
C THR A 161 -22.79 -27.85 -43.17
N ASP A 162 -23.36 -26.66 -43.33
CA ASP A 162 -22.60 -25.45 -43.56
C ASP A 162 -21.93 -25.05 -42.23
N THR A 163 -20.71 -25.58 -42.04
CA THR A 163 -19.84 -25.25 -40.89
C THR A 163 -18.91 -24.09 -41.13
N ARG A 164 -19.13 -23.26 -42.18
CA ARG A 164 -18.30 -22.08 -42.42
C ARG A 164 -18.41 -21.06 -41.31
N ASN A 165 -19.58 -20.89 -40.73
CA ASN A 165 -19.79 -20.00 -39.60
C ASN A 165 -20.25 -20.84 -38.38
N VAL A 166 -19.42 -20.93 -37.37
CA VAL A 166 -19.69 -21.71 -36.15
C VAL A 166 -19.74 -20.77 -34.96
N PHE A 167 -20.88 -20.73 -34.31
CA PHE A 167 -21.06 -20.08 -33.00
C PHE A 167 -21.12 -21.15 -31.91
N ALA A 168 -20.34 -20.97 -30.85
CA ALA A 168 -20.44 -21.80 -29.65
C ALA A 168 -20.46 -20.89 -28.42
N GLY A 169 -21.49 -21.02 -27.60
CA GLY A 169 -21.61 -20.34 -26.31
C GLY A 169 -21.74 -21.37 -25.19
N ALA A 170 -21.08 -21.17 -24.07
CA ALA A 170 -21.19 -22.04 -22.92
C ALA A 170 -21.36 -21.20 -21.64
N LEU A 171 -22.31 -21.57 -20.81
CA LEU A 171 -22.38 -21.17 -19.40
C LEU A 171 -21.91 -22.34 -18.56
N MET A 172 -20.89 -22.09 -17.72
CA MET A 172 -20.28 -23.13 -16.88
C MET A 172 -20.46 -22.75 -15.42
N LEU A 173 -21.17 -23.54 -14.66
CA LEU A 173 -21.32 -23.44 -13.21
C LEU A 173 -20.38 -24.46 -12.56
N THR A 174 -19.60 -24.00 -11.59
CA THR A 174 -18.72 -24.89 -10.79
C THR A 174 -18.92 -24.59 -9.31
N GLN A 175 -19.35 -25.57 -8.54
CA GLN A 175 -19.46 -25.53 -7.08
C GLN A 175 -18.44 -26.49 -6.47
N PRO A 176 -17.40 -25.99 -5.78
CA PRO A 176 -16.50 -26.86 -5.03
C PRO A 176 -17.25 -27.55 -3.88
N ILE A 177 -17.18 -28.88 -3.78
CA ILE A 177 -17.72 -29.66 -2.65
C ILE A 177 -16.57 -30.01 -1.70
N TYR A 178 -15.48 -30.52 -2.26
CA TYR A 178 -14.30 -30.89 -1.49
C TYR A 178 -13.04 -30.61 -2.32
N MET A 179 -12.13 -29.77 -1.77
CA MET A 179 -10.90 -29.36 -2.45
C MET A 179 -9.65 -29.76 -1.64
N GLY A 180 -9.69 -30.89 -0.95
CA GLY A 180 -8.56 -31.36 -0.13
C GLY A 180 -8.19 -30.40 1.03
N GLY A 181 -9.10 -29.51 1.43
CA GLY A 181 -8.83 -28.45 2.44
C GLY A 181 -8.19 -27.20 1.88
N LYS A 182 -7.99 -27.09 0.55
CA LYS A 182 -7.36 -25.94 -0.11
C LYS A 182 -8.05 -24.62 0.22
N ILE A 183 -9.38 -24.57 0.05
CA ILE A 183 -10.17 -23.34 0.27
C ILE A 183 -10.05 -22.90 1.73
N ARG A 184 -10.16 -23.84 2.69
CA ARG A 184 -10.02 -23.53 4.12
C ARG A 184 -8.63 -23.05 4.48
N ALA A 185 -7.58 -23.64 3.91
CA ALA A 185 -6.21 -23.20 4.14
C ALA A 185 -5.99 -21.79 3.58
N TYR A 186 -6.53 -21.50 2.39
CA TYR A 186 -6.42 -20.19 1.75
C TYR A 186 -7.22 -19.11 2.52
N ASP A 187 -8.42 -19.41 2.99
CA ASP A 187 -9.22 -18.54 3.84
C ASP A 187 -8.47 -18.18 5.14
N GLN A 188 -7.84 -19.16 5.80
CA GLN A 188 -7.02 -18.91 6.99
C GLN A 188 -5.78 -18.07 6.69
N ILE A 189 -5.09 -18.31 5.56
CA ILE A 189 -3.92 -17.52 5.13
C ILE A 189 -4.30 -16.06 4.95
N THR A 190 -5.39 -15.79 4.23
CA THR A 190 -5.84 -14.42 3.97
C THR A 190 -6.41 -13.76 5.23
N GLY A 191 -7.02 -14.51 6.15
CA GLY A 191 -7.41 -14.01 7.46
C GLY A 191 -6.22 -13.54 8.28
N TYR A 192 -5.17 -14.37 8.40
CA TYR A 192 -3.92 -13.96 9.06
C TYR A 192 -3.20 -12.82 8.34
N ALA A 193 -3.31 -12.73 7.00
CA ALA A 193 -2.74 -11.62 6.24
C ALA A 193 -3.45 -10.29 6.57
N CYS A 194 -4.77 -10.33 6.82
CA CYS A 194 -5.52 -9.16 7.28
C CYS A 194 -5.05 -8.70 8.67
N GLU A 195 -4.97 -9.62 9.64
CA GLU A 195 -4.44 -9.34 10.97
C GLU A 195 -2.99 -8.84 10.91
N LEU A 196 -2.17 -9.40 10.01
CA LEU A 196 -0.79 -8.97 9.79
C LEU A 196 -0.73 -7.50 9.31
N ALA A 197 -1.61 -7.11 8.39
CA ALA A 197 -1.69 -5.73 7.92
C ALA A 197 -2.06 -4.77 9.06
N GLU A 198 -3.00 -5.14 9.92
CA GLU A 198 -3.36 -4.37 11.11
C GLU A 198 -2.17 -4.20 12.08
N GLN A 199 -1.42 -5.29 12.36
CA GLN A 199 -0.26 -5.20 13.25
C GLN A 199 0.88 -4.36 12.65
N LYS A 200 1.10 -4.45 11.34
CA LYS A 200 2.05 -3.58 10.64
C LYS A 200 1.65 -2.11 10.71
N HIS A 201 0.38 -1.81 10.58
CA HIS A 201 -0.14 -0.45 10.73
C HIS A 201 0.13 0.09 12.14
N ARG A 202 -0.18 -0.68 13.19
CA ARG A 202 0.15 -0.32 14.59
C ARG A 202 1.64 -0.10 14.83
N ALA A 203 2.49 -0.94 14.22
CA ALA A 203 3.94 -0.72 14.27
C ALA A 203 4.34 0.59 13.57
N GLY A 204 3.68 0.92 12.46
CA GLY A 204 3.84 2.20 11.75
C GLY A 204 3.41 3.40 12.58
N GLU A 205 2.30 3.30 13.33
CA GLU A 205 1.84 4.34 14.27
C GLU A 205 2.93 4.64 15.32
N GLN A 206 3.50 3.61 15.94
CA GLN A 206 4.59 3.77 16.91
C GLN A 206 5.84 4.40 16.30
N GLU A 207 6.15 4.09 15.04
CA GLU A 207 7.26 4.70 14.31
C GLU A 207 7.02 6.18 14.02
N VAL A 208 5.81 6.53 13.58
CA VAL A 208 5.41 7.92 13.31
C VAL A 208 5.42 8.76 14.58
N ILE A 209 4.94 8.23 15.71
CA ILE A 209 5.02 8.91 17.01
C ILE A 209 6.47 9.18 17.37
N LEU A 210 7.35 8.18 17.29
CA LEU A 210 8.76 8.34 17.59
C LEU A 210 9.42 9.42 16.71
N ASN A 211 9.23 9.34 15.39
CA ASN A 211 9.81 10.31 14.46
C ASN A 211 9.29 11.73 14.71
N THR A 212 8.03 11.84 15.13
CA THR A 212 7.41 13.14 15.50
C THR A 212 8.04 13.70 16.78
N ASP A 213 8.25 12.85 17.77
CA ASP A 213 8.92 13.24 19.02
C ASP A 213 10.37 13.68 18.76
N GLU A 214 11.10 12.94 17.94
CA GLU A 214 12.46 13.30 17.53
C GLU A 214 12.50 14.68 16.85
N ALA A 215 11.62 14.89 15.86
CA ALA A 215 11.54 16.16 15.14
C ALA A 215 11.14 17.32 16.07
N TYR A 216 10.20 17.08 16.98
CA TYR A 216 9.76 18.06 17.98
C TYR A 216 10.93 18.50 18.88
N TRP A 217 11.60 17.53 19.50
CA TRP A 217 12.71 17.83 20.43
C TRP A 217 13.94 18.36 19.69
N GLN A 218 14.15 18.00 18.44
CA GLN A 218 15.19 18.60 17.60
C GLN A 218 14.94 20.09 17.36
N ILE A 219 13.70 20.49 17.11
CA ILE A 219 13.33 21.92 16.97
C ILE A 219 13.59 22.66 18.29
N VAL A 220 13.19 22.08 19.43
CA VAL A 220 13.43 22.66 20.77
C VAL A 220 14.93 22.83 21.03
N SER A 221 15.75 21.82 20.68
CA SER A 221 17.21 21.90 20.76
C SER A 221 17.78 23.04 19.91
N LEU A 222 17.40 23.09 18.64
CA LEU A 222 17.91 24.09 17.69
C LEU A 222 17.45 25.51 18.07
N ALA A 223 16.21 25.68 18.55
CA ALA A 223 15.74 26.97 19.06
C ALA A 223 16.55 27.45 20.29
N SER A 224 16.86 26.53 21.20
CA SER A 224 17.72 26.85 22.36
C SER A 224 19.16 27.17 21.93
N LYS A 225 19.73 26.42 20.98
CA LYS A 225 21.05 26.71 20.41
C LYS A 225 21.10 28.03 19.63
N LYS A 226 20.00 28.38 18.93
CA LYS A 226 19.88 29.69 18.26
C LYS A 226 20.00 30.86 19.26
N ARG A 227 19.22 30.80 20.36
CA ARG A 227 19.29 31.82 21.43
C ARG A 227 20.69 31.89 22.07
N LEU A 228 21.34 30.74 22.28
CA LEU A 228 22.71 30.70 22.77
C LEU A 228 23.68 31.34 21.79
N ALA A 229 23.59 31.04 20.50
CA ALA A 229 24.41 31.63 19.46
C ALA A 229 24.19 33.14 19.32
N GLU A 230 22.94 33.62 19.37
CA GLU A 230 22.60 35.04 19.41
C GLU A 230 23.23 35.75 20.62
N SER A 231 23.14 35.14 21.79
CA SER A 231 23.76 35.69 23.03
C SER A 231 25.28 35.74 22.90
N TYR A 232 25.89 34.71 22.28
CA TYR A 232 27.33 34.66 22.05
C TYR A 232 27.80 35.71 21.05
N VAL A 233 27.10 35.91 19.93
CA VAL A 233 27.37 36.98 18.97
C VAL A 233 27.32 38.36 19.68
N GLN A 234 26.29 38.63 20.48
CA GLN A 234 26.19 39.88 21.25
C GLN A 234 27.34 40.05 22.23
N LEU A 235 27.78 38.95 22.88
CA LEU A 235 28.90 38.99 23.81
C LEU A 235 30.20 39.33 23.10
N LEU A 236 30.46 38.75 21.92
CA LEU A 236 31.63 39.03 21.08
C LEU A 236 31.59 40.48 20.49
N GLN A 237 30.43 40.97 20.08
CA GLN A 237 30.26 42.36 19.63
C GLN A 237 30.61 43.37 20.73
N ARG A 238 30.17 43.13 21.98
CA ARG A 238 30.56 43.95 23.12
C ARG A 238 32.06 43.89 23.37
N MET A 239 32.65 42.69 23.30
CA MET A 239 34.09 42.47 23.47
C MET A 239 34.90 43.20 22.38
N ASP A 240 34.50 43.18 21.12
CA ASP A 240 35.13 43.90 20.01
C ASP A 240 35.12 45.44 20.28
N SER A 241 33.98 45.97 20.74
CA SER A 241 33.89 47.39 21.16
C SER A 241 34.84 47.70 22.31
N ASP A 242 34.93 46.85 23.33
CA ASP A 242 35.77 47.05 24.49
C ASP A 242 37.28 46.99 24.14
N VAL A 243 37.68 45.98 23.34
CA VAL A 243 39.05 45.88 22.84
C VAL A 243 39.43 47.07 21.98
N THR A 244 38.51 47.60 21.16
CA THR A 244 38.72 48.80 20.36
C THR A 244 38.99 50.03 21.24
N LYS A 245 38.30 50.15 22.38
CA LYS A 245 38.57 51.20 23.39
C LYS A 245 39.92 50.99 24.07
N MET A 246 40.28 49.77 24.43
CA MET A 246 41.55 49.39 25.05
C MET A 246 42.75 49.67 24.14
N ILE A 247 42.62 49.58 22.83
CA ILE A 247 43.63 49.94 21.86
C ILE A 247 43.90 51.47 21.90
N LYS A 248 42.83 52.29 21.96
CA LYS A 248 42.96 53.73 22.05
C LYS A 248 43.66 54.19 23.30
N THR A 249 43.59 53.46 24.38
CA THR A 249 44.26 53.73 25.66
C THR A 249 45.63 53.01 25.78
N GLY A 250 46.05 52.27 24.75
CA GLY A 250 47.36 51.59 24.71
C GLY A 250 47.42 50.28 25.51
N VAL A 251 46.30 49.79 26.06
CA VAL A 251 46.23 48.56 26.87
C VAL A 251 46.12 47.31 26.03
N ALA A 252 45.58 47.38 24.81
CA ALA A 252 45.44 46.24 23.89
C ALA A 252 46.12 46.51 22.54
N THR A 253 46.44 45.45 21.80
CA THR A 253 47.09 45.51 20.49
C THR A 253 46.06 45.32 19.35
N ARG A 254 46.44 45.76 18.13
CA ARG A 254 45.64 45.52 16.93
C ARG A 254 45.41 44.00 16.68
N ALA A 255 46.37 43.14 17.07
CA ALA A 255 46.24 41.70 16.96
C ALA A 255 45.07 41.19 17.82
N ASN A 256 44.88 41.71 19.02
CA ASN A 256 43.75 41.35 19.89
C ASN A 256 42.40 41.66 19.21
N ALA A 257 42.25 42.84 18.56
CA ALA A 257 41.02 43.19 17.85
C ALA A 257 40.76 42.25 16.65
N LEU A 258 41.80 41.90 15.88
CA LEU A 258 41.66 40.98 14.77
C LEU A 258 41.23 39.57 15.25
N THR A 259 41.79 39.09 16.38
CA THR A 259 41.39 37.79 16.97
C THR A 259 39.90 37.78 17.38
N VAL A 260 39.41 38.87 18.02
CA VAL A 260 37.99 39.00 18.36
C VAL A 260 37.10 39.05 17.13
N SER A 261 37.52 39.82 16.09
CA SER A 261 36.78 39.92 14.83
C SER A 261 36.66 38.59 14.12
N VAL A 262 37.74 37.77 14.10
CA VAL A 262 37.66 36.38 13.55
C VAL A 262 36.67 35.54 14.32
N LYS A 263 36.71 35.58 15.65
CA LYS A 263 35.75 34.83 16.49
C LYS A 263 34.31 35.31 16.32
N LEU A 264 34.08 36.60 16.12
CA LEU A 264 32.77 37.15 15.81
C LEU A 264 32.23 36.60 14.48
N ASN A 265 33.05 36.61 13.42
CA ASN A 265 32.65 36.02 12.14
C ASN A 265 32.33 34.51 12.25
N GLU A 266 33.14 33.76 13.00
CA GLU A 266 32.87 32.33 13.28
C GLU A 266 31.51 32.15 13.97
N ALA A 267 31.19 32.96 14.96
CA ALA A 267 29.92 32.91 15.69
C ALA A 267 28.71 33.31 14.81
N GLU A 268 28.82 34.30 13.96
CA GLU A 268 27.79 34.73 13.00
C GLU A 268 27.53 33.63 11.96
N MET A 269 28.58 32.96 11.48
CA MET A 269 28.44 31.79 10.59
C MET A 269 27.76 30.63 11.31
N ALA A 270 28.09 30.38 12.57
CA ALA A 270 27.43 29.35 13.38
C ALA A 270 25.95 29.63 13.60
N LEU A 271 25.60 30.91 13.91
CA LEU A 271 24.21 31.35 14.02
C LEU A 271 23.42 31.11 12.73
N THR A 272 23.99 31.47 11.58
CA THR A 272 23.36 31.21 10.26
C THR A 272 23.09 29.71 10.03
N LYS A 273 24.05 28.86 10.39
CA LYS A 273 23.87 27.39 10.27
C LYS A 273 22.74 26.86 11.15
N VAL A 274 22.66 27.35 12.39
CA VAL A 274 21.61 26.93 13.33
C VAL A 274 20.23 27.42 12.86
N ASP A 275 20.14 28.65 12.34
CA ASP A 275 18.87 29.22 11.82
C ASP A 275 18.35 28.44 10.60
N ASN A 276 19.25 28.09 9.68
CA ASN A 276 18.92 27.22 8.56
C ASN A 276 18.49 25.82 9.03
N GLY A 277 19.21 25.24 10.01
CA GLY A 277 18.87 23.94 10.60
C GLY A 277 17.49 23.96 11.26
N LEU A 278 17.16 25.02 11.99
CA LEU A 278 15.85 25.21 12.62
C LEU A 278 14.72 25.28 11.57
N SER A 279 14.95 25.98 10.47
CA SER A 279 14.00 26.09 9.38
C SER A 279 13.73 24.72 8.74
N LEU A 280 14.77 23.93 8.47
CA LEU A 280 14.65 22.59 7.93
C LEU A 280 13.95 21.62 8.91
N ALA A 281 14.26 21.69 10.20
CA ALA A 281 13.61 20.87 11.21
C ALA A 281 12.10 21.18 11.32
N ARG A 282 11.70 22.45 11.20
CA ARG A 282 10.28 22.83 11.14
C ARG A 282 9.59 22.28 9.90
N MET A 283 10.23 22.31 8.72
CA MET A 283 9.69 21.70 7.51
C MET A 283 9.52 20.18 7.67
N LEU A 284 10.46 19.50 8.33
CA LEU A 284 10.35 18.06 8.61
C LEU A 284 9.15 17.75 9.50
N LEU A 285 8.96 18.51 10.58
CA LEU A 285 7.79 18.33 11.46
C LEU A 285 6.48 18.59 10.71
N CYS A 286 6.43 19.62 9.85
CA CYS A 286 5.26 19.85 8.98
C CYS A 286 4.96 18.64 8.09
N GLN A 287 5.99 18.06 7.46
CA GLN A 287 5.85 16.87 6.63
C GLN A 287 5.29 15.68 7.42
N LEU A 288 5.82 15.41 8.62
CA LEU A 288 5.36 14.33 9.49
C LEU A 288 3.91 14.53 9.93
N CYS A 289 3.51 15.77 10.23
CA CYS A 289 2.15 16.12 10.61
C CYS A 289 1.19 16.27 9.42
N GLY A 290 1.67 16.09 8.18
CA GLY A 290 0.85 16.26 6.98
C GLY A 290 0.43 17.71 6.68
N LEU A 291 1.17 18.69 7.21
CA LEU A 291 0.95 20.11 7.01
C LEU A 291 1.76 20.66 5.82
N PRO A 292 1.35 21.78 5.21
CA PRO A 292 2.19 22.51 4.25
C PRO A 292 3.55 22.88 4.85
N LEU A 293 4.64 22.75 4.05
CA LEU A 293 6.01 22.96 4.52
C LEU A 293 6.32 24.39 4.97
N ASP A 294 5.54 25.34 4.50
CA ASP A 294 5.62 26.79 4.81
C ASP A 294 4.79 27.22 6.02
N THR A 295 4.15 26.26 6.71
CA THR A 295 3.33 26.54 7.88
C THR A 295 4.18 27.15 9.00
N GLN A 296 3.79 28.35 9.46
CA GLN A 296 4.45 29.03 10.58
C GLN A 296 3.82 28.58 11.90
N PHE A 297 4.66 28.14 12.82
CA PHE A 297 4.27 27.73 14.17
C PHE A 297 5.41 27.91 15.16
N THR A 298 5.09 27.87 16.44
CA THR A 298 6.04 27.75 17.54
C THR A 298 5.67 26.54 18.39
N LEU A 299 6.67 25.93 19.03
CA LEU A 299 6.41 24.83 19.95
C LEU A 299 6.30 25.37 21.39
N GLU A 300 5.44 24.73 22.17
CA GLU A 300 5.24 25.13 23.57
C GLU A 300 6.55 25.11 24.38
N ASP A 301 7.43 24.15 24.11
CA ASP A 301 8.66 23.93 24.85
C ASP A 301 9.88 24.70 24.29
N GLU A 302 9.73 25.41 23.15
CA GLU A 302 10.86 26.20 22.58
C GLU A 302 11.44 27.23 23.54
N ASN A 303 10.60 27.81 24.42
CA ASN A 303 10.99 28.85 25.34
C ASN A 303 11.11 28.41 26.79
N LYS A 304 10.87 27.12 27.08
CA LYS A 304 11.00 26.59 28.45
C LYS A 304 12.45 26.22 28.76
N GLU A 305 12.84 26.40 29.99
CA GLU A 305 14.10 25.84 30.47
C GLU A 305 14.02 24.32 30.50
N LEU A 306 15.02 23.68 29.91
CA LEU A 306 15.12 22.23 29.84
C LEU A 306 15.51 21.67 31.23
N SER A 307 14.53 21.50 32.10
CA SER A 307 14.71 20.86 33.40
C SER A 307 14.55 19.33 33.30
N SER A 308 15.32 18.59 34.11
CA SER A 308 15.14 17.15 34.20
C SER A 308 13.87 16.84 34.98
N THR A 309 12.86 16.27 34.35
CA THR A 309 11.95 15.38 35.06
C THR A 309 12.64 14.04 35.14
N ALA A 310 13.26 13.73 36.29
CA ALA A 310 13.83 12.44 36.54
C ALA A 310 12.72 11.39 36.49
N GLY A 311 12.52 10.82 35.29
CA GLY A 311 11.71 9.61 35.11
C GLY A 311 12.47 8.46 35.80
N GLY A 312 11.93 7.95 36.89
CA GLY A 312 12.54 6.85 37.59
C GLY A 312 12.73 5.63 36.70
N ASN A 313 13.78 4.89 36.96
CA ASN A 313 14.05 3.60 36.34
C ASN A 313 12.95 2.65 36.84
N SER A 314 11.82 2.57 36.12
CA SER A 314 10.75 1.62 36.46
C SER A 314 11.21 0.24 36.04
N ALA A 315 11.24 -0.69 37.00
CA ALA A 315 11.41 -2.11 36.73
C ALA A 315 10.40 -2.51 35.61
N PHE A 316 10.86 -3.14 34.55
CA PHE A 316 10.00 -3.61 33.48
C PHE A 316 9.96 -5.13 33.47
N ASP A 317 8.81 -5.67 33.10
CA ASP A 317 8.65 -7.09 32.88
C ASP A 317 8.85 -7.40 31.37
N MET A 318 9.89 -8.18 31.05
CA MET A 318 10.24 -8.57 29.69
C MET A 318 9.10 -9.35 29.01
N SER A 319 8.38 -10.20 29.75
CA SER A 319 7.27 -10.98 29.18
C SER A 319 6.14 -10.07 28.69
N THR A 320 5.84 -9.02 29.45
CA THR A 320 4.86 -8.00 29.07
C THR A 320 5.34 -7.19 27.86
N ALA A 321 6.63 -6.84 27.78
CA ALA A 321 7.20 -6.14 26.66
C ALA A 321 7.08 -6.95 25.35
N LEU A 322 7.45 -8.23 25.38
CA LEU A 322 7.36 -9.12 24.22
C LEU A 322 5.92 -9.29 23.72
N SER A 323 4.93 -9.36 24.65
CA SER A 323 3.51 -9.57 24.27
C SER A 323 2.81 -8.35 23.67
N ARG A 324 3.31 -7.13 23.96
CA ARG A 324 2.68 -5.86 23.51
C ARG A 324 3.21 -5.34 22.17
N ARG A 325 4.27 -5.91 21.66
CA ARG A 325 4.93 -5.41 20.46
C ARG A 325 4.22 -5.87 19.19
N PRO A 326 3.71 -4.92 18.36
CA PRO A 326 3.01 -5.26 17.11
C PRO A 326 3.94 -5.83 16.03
N ASP A 327 5.23 -5.48 16.05
CA ASP A 327 6.23 -6.03 15.13
C ASP A 327 6.49 -7.53 15.39
N LEU A 328 6.59 -7.97 16.65
CA LEU A 328 6.68 -9.38 17.00
C LEU A 328 5.40 -10.12 16.64
N ARG A 329 4.24 -9.54 16.91
CA ARG A 329 2.95 -10.13 16.53
C ARG A 329 2.82 -10.31 15.03
N SER A 330 3.35 -9.37 14.24
CA SER A 330 3.42 -9.49 12.78
C SER A 330 4.23 -10.71 12.33
N LEU A 331 5.35 -10.98 12.97
CA LEU A 331 6.20 -12.15 12.67
C LEU A 331 5.54 -13.47 13.12
N GLU A 332 4.81 -13.48 14.24
CA GLU A 332 4.01 -14.65 14.66
C GLU A 332 2.95 -14.99 13.62
N LEU A 333 2.18 -13.99 13.17
CA LEU A 333 1.18 -14.17 12.12
C LEU A 333 1.80 -14.62 10.79
N ALA A 334 3.00 -14.12 10.46
CA ALA A 334 3.74 -14.59 9.28
C ALA A 334 4.12 -16.08 9.42
N ALA A 335 4.59 -16.52 10.58
CA ALA A 335 4.88 -17.93 10.84
C ALA A 335 3.63 -18.80 10.74
N ASP A 336 2.49 -18.33 11.28
CA ASP A 336 1.19 -19.00 11.15
C ASP A 336 0.74 -19.13 9.69
N ILE A 337 0.95 -18.11 8.86
CA ILE A 337 0.70 -18.16 7.42
C ILE A 337 1.52 -19.28 6.77
N TYR A 338 2.82 -19.40 7.09
CA TYR A 338 3.66 -20.47 6.56
C TYR A 338 3.20 -21.86 7.02
N ASP A 339 2.71 -22.02 8.24
CA ASP A 339 2.11 -23.26 8.72
C ASP A 339 0.83 -23.62 7.93
N LYS A 340 0.00 -22.65 7.54
CA LYS A 340 -1.17 -22.91 6.68
C LYS A 340 -0.75 -23.19 5.23
N LYS A 341 0.36 -22.61 4.73
CA LYS A 341 0.92 -22.97 3.41
C LYS A 341 1.34 -24.45 3.33
N ILE A 342 1.75 -25.08 4.44
CA ILE A 342 1.95 -26.54 4.48
C ILE A 342 0.65 -27.29 4.19
N LYS A 343 -0.48 -26.85 4.79
CA LYS A 343 -1.81 -27.46 4.54
C LYS A 343 -2.24 -27.22 3.10
N LEU A 344 -1.98 -26.05 2.56
CA LEU A 344 -2.24 -25.70 1.16
C LEU A 344 -1.45 -26.63 0.20
N ALA A 345 -0.15 -26.81 0.44
CA ALA A 345 0.68 -27.72 -0.36
C ALA A 345 0.23 -29.19 -0.25
N ARG A 346 -0.25 -29.62 0.91
CA ARG A 346 -0.83 -30.98 1.07
C ARG A 346 -2.11 -31.15 0.28
N SER A 347 -2.96 -30.12 0.21
CA SER A 347 -4.25 -30.18 -0.47
C SER A 347 -4.13 -30.45 -1.99
N GLU A 348 -2.99 -30.09 -2.60
CA GLU A 348 -2.72 -30.37 -4.02
C GLU A 348 -2.54 -31.85 -4.33
N ASN A 349 -2.28 -32.69 -3.31
CA ASN A 349 -2.13 -34.13 -3.43
C ASN A 349 -3.39 -34.89 -3.03
N LEU A 350 -4.44 -34.21 -2.63
CA LEU A 350 -5.71 -34.81 -2.21
C LEU A 350 -6.74 -34.80 -3.35
N PRO A 351 -7.68 -35.74 -3.38
CA PRO A 351 -8.79 -35.72 -4.32
C PRO A 351 -9.58 -34.41 -4.20
N GLN A 352 -10.10 -33.95 -5.35
CA GLN A 352 -10.94 -32.77 -5.44
C GLN A 352 -12.29 -33.18 -6.05
N LEU A 353 -13.38 -32.74 -5.43
CA LEU A 353 -14.74 -33.01 -5.83
C LEU A 353 -15.47 -31.70 -6.07
N ALA A 354 -16.06 -31.54 -7.26
CA ALA A 354 -16.86 -30.38 -7.61
C ALA A 354 -18.15 -30.82 -8.32
N LEU A 355 -19.24 -30.12 -8.03
CA LEU A 355 -20.44 -30.13 -8.85
C LEU A 355 -20.23 -29.19 -10.03
N VAL A 356 -20.50 -29.67 -11.23
CA VAL A 356 -20.39 -28.90 -12.47
C VAL A 356 -21.72 -28.88 -13.20
N GLY A 357 -22.13 -27.74 -13.70
CA GLY A 357 -23.28 -27.59 -14.57
C GLY A 357 -22.83 -26.81 -15.81
N ASN A 358 -23.24 -27.29 -16.99
CA ASN A 358 -22.95 -26.63 -18.23
C ASN A 358 -24.20 -26.43 -19.05
N TYR A 359 -24.36 -25.28 -19.67
CA TYR A 359 -25.32 -25.03 -20.72
C TYR A 359 -24.54 -24.67 -21.97
N LEU A 360 -24.58 -25.53 -22.97
CA LEU A 360 -23.89 -25.34 -24.23
C LEU A 360 -24.90 -24.95 -25.31
N LEU A 361 -24.64 -23.84 -26.00
CA LEU A 361 -25.43 -23.31 -27.11
C LEU A 361 -24.57 -23.30 -28.37
N THR A 362 -25.01 -23.95 -29.44
CA THR A 362 -24.23 -24.01 -30.69
C THR A 362 -25.09 -23.71 -31.93
N ASN A 363 -24.45 -23.13 -32.96
CA ASN A 363 -24.98 -22.98 -34.30
C ASN A 363 -23.83 -23.24 -35.32
N PRO A 364 -23.86 -24.25 -36.16
CA PRO A 364 -24.86 -25.32 -36.29
C PRO A 364 -25.03 -26.12 -35.02
N SER A 365 -26.25 -26.62 -34.77
CA SER A 365 -26.55 -27.44 -33.60
C SER A 365 -25.88 -28.81 -33.73
N VAL A 366 -24.97 -29.13 -32.81
CA VAL A 366 -24.32 -30.46 -32.73
C VAL A 366 -25.23 -31.54 -32.12
N PHE A 367 -26.37 -31.14 -31.57
CA PHE A 367 -27.26 -32.05 -30.81
C PHE A 367 -28.37 -32.67 -31.64
N ASN A 368 -28.56 -32.23 -32.89
CA ASN A 368 -29.69 -32.68 -33.70
C ASN A 368 -29.36 -32.55 -35.20
N GLY A 369 -28.46 -33.41 -35.68
CA GLY A 369 -28.14 -33.55 -37.11
C GLY A 369 -27.43 -32.32 -37.70
N PHE A 370 -26.74 -31.51 -36.94
CA PHE A 370 -26.03 -30.33 -37.38
C PHE A 370 -26.91 -29.26 -38.07
N GLU A 371 -28.18 -29.15 -37.68
CA GLU A 371 -29.07 -28.13 -38.20
C GLU A 371 -28.49 -26.72 -37.97
N LYS A 372 -28.59 -25.87 -39.00
CA LYS A 372 -28.16 -24.45 -38.99
C LYS A 372 -29.14 -23.62 -38.15
N LYS A 373 -29.30 -23.96 -36.86
CA LYS A 373 -30.13 -23.28 -35.86
C LYS A 373 -29.40 -23.25 -34.53
N PHE A 374 -29.67 -22.22 -33.72
CA PHE A 374 -29.21 -22.22 -32.33
C PHE A 374 -30.02 -23.23 -31.53
N LYS A 375 -29.33 -24.22 -30.97
CA LYS A 375 -29.91 -25.16 -30.01
C LYS A 375 -28.98 -25.28 -28.80
N GLY A 376 -29.56 -25.41 -27.61
CA GLY A 376 -28.83 -25.54 -26.37
C GLY A 376 -29.10 -26.86 -25.70
N MET A 377 -28.11 -27.35 -24.94
CA MET A 377 -28.21 -28.52 -24.09
C MET A 377 -27.61 -28.17 -22.73
N PHE A 378 -28.24 -28.55 -21.65
CA PHE A 378 -27.67 -28.46 -20.32
C PHE A 378 -27.26 -29.87 -19.82
N ASN A 379 -26.22 -29.88 -19.00
CA ASN A 379 -25.84 -31.07 -18.23
C ASN A 379 -25.41 -30.64 -16.81
N ILE A 380 -25.65 -31.53 -15.85
CA ILE A 380 -25.20 -31.40 -14.48
C ILE A 380 -24.49 -32.70 -14.13
N GLY A 381 -23.34 -32.57 -13.49
CA GLY A 381 -22.53 -33.72 -13.12
C GLY A 381 -21.63 -33.43 -11.94
N VAL A 382 -20.95 -34.45 -11.48
CA VAL A 382 -19.94 -34.35 -10.42
C VAL A 382 -18.60 -34.76 -11.02
N THR A 383 -17.61 -33.88 -10.81
CA THR A 383 -16.24 -34.16 -11.25
C THR A 383 -15.37 -34.49 -10.05
N LEU A 384 -14.76 -35.67 -10.06
CA LEU A 384 -13.73 -36.12 -9.12
C LEU A 384 -12.39 -36.10 -9.83
N SER A 385 -11.44 -35.26 -9.34
CA SER A 385 -10.07 -35.24 -9.82
C SER A 385 -9.12 -35.62 -8.70
N ALA A 386 -8.28 -36.64 -8.95
CA ALA A 386 -7.29 -37.11 -7.99
C ALA A 386 -5.93 -37.29 -8.68
N PRO A 387 -4.85 -36.66 -8.22
CA PRO A 387 -3.53 -36.91 -8.75
C PRO A 387 -3.02 -38.27 -8.29
N LEU A 388 -2.88 -39.23 -9.22
CA LEU A 388 -2.43 -40.60 -8.89
C LEU A 388 -0.90 -40.67 -8.82
N PHE A 389 -0.21 -40.08 -9.78
CA PHE A 389 1.25 -40.16 -9.84
C PHE A 389 1.89 -38.90 -10.42
N ARG A 390 2.85 -38.28 -9.68
CA ARG A 390 3.53 -37.02 -10.06
C ARG A 390 5.02 -37.08 -9.74
N TRP A 391 5.68 -38.20 -9.85
CA TRP A 391 7.14 -38.36 -9.65
C TRP A 391 7.68 -37.70 -8.36
N GLY A 392 6.90 -37.69 -7.29
CA GLY A 392 7.29 -37.11 -6.01
C GLY A 392 7.14 -35.58 -5.89
N GLU A 393 6.64 -34.89 -6.92
CA GLU A 393 6.41 -33.41 -6.93
C GLU A 393 5.69 -32.95 -5.67
N GLY A 394 4.52 -33.53 -5.37
CA GLY A 394 3.70 -33.15 -4.23
C GLY A 394 4.40 -33.33 -2.88
N ARG A 395 5.15 -34.44 -2.72
CA ARG A 395 5.94 -34.67 -1.50
C ARG A 395 7.04 -33.63 -1.32
N ASN A 396 7.72 -33.27 -2.41
CA ASN A 396 8.78 -32.27 -2.37
C ASN A 396 8.23 -30.86 -2.12
N LYS A 397 7.07 -30.48 -2.68
CA LYS A 397 6.37 -29.22 -2.36
C LYS A 397 6.03 -29.13 -0.88
N VAL A 398 5.52 -30.20 -0.28
CA VAL A 398 5.22 -30.24 1.17
C VAL A 398 6.51 -30.12 1.99
N ARG A 399 7.62 -30.76 1.58
CA ARG A 399 8.91 -30.62 2.26
C ARG A 399 9.45 -29.20 2.16
N ALA A 400 9.34 -28.57 0.98
CA ALA A 400 9.73 -27.17 0.79
C ALA A 400 8.91 -26.23 1.68
N ALA A 401 7.58 -26.40 1.72
CA ALA A 401 6.72 -25.59 2.59
C ALA A 401 7.04 -25.79 4.09
N LYS A 402 7.40 -27.01 4.52
CA LYS A 402 7.86 -27.25 5.90
C LYS A 402 9.18 -26.56 6.21
N ALA A 403 10.13 -26.57 5.29
CA ALA A 403 11.40 -25.88 5.44
C ALA A 403 11.21 -24.36 5.55
N GLN A 404 10.31 -23.78 4.72
CA GLN A 404 9.94 -22.38 4.79
C GLN A 404 9.27 -22.02 6.12
N ALA A 405 8.36 -22.86 6.63
CA ALA A 405 7.74 -22.65 7.94
C ALA A 405 8.77 -22.73 9.09
N ALA A 406 9.73 -23.65 9.03
CA ALA A 406 10.82 -23.71 9.99
C ALA A 406 11.70 -22.46 9.93
N ALA A 407 12.04 -21.98 8.74
CA ALA A 407 12.80 -20.74 8.58
C ALA A 407 12.07 -19.53 9.18
N ALA A 408 10.74 -19.41 8.95
CA ALA A 408 9.94 -18.32 9.53
C ALA A 408 9.91 -18.37 11.07
N ARG A 409 9.91 -19.57 11.67
CA ARG A 409 9.98 -19.73 13.13
C ARG A 409 11.34 -19.31 13.69
N TYR A 410 12.44 -19.68 13.03
CA TYR A 410 13.77 -19.21 13.43
C TYR A 410 13.91 -17.68 13.31
N GLN A 411 13.29 -17.07 12.28
CA GLN A 411 13.25 -15.61 12.17
C GLN A 411 12.46 -14.95 13.32
N LEU A 412 11.37 -15.57 13.77
CA LEU A 412 10.61 -15.11 14.93
C LEU A 412 11.45 -15.24 16.22
N ASP A 413 12.14 -16.36 16.41
CA ASP A 413 12.98 -16.58 17.61
C ASP A 413 14.14 -15.58 17.61
N GLU A 414 14.82 -15.37 16.47
CA GLU A 414 15.85 -14.33 16.31
C GLU A 414 15.32 -12.92 16.63
N ALA A 415 14.09 -12.62 16.19
CA ALA A 415 13.47 -11.32 16.49
C ALA A 415 13.18 -11.14 17.97
N ARG A 416 12.76 -12.19 18.68
CA ARG A 416 12.57 -12.16 20.13
C ARG A 416 13.88 -11.88 20.88
N GLU A 417 14.96 -12.55 20.51
CA GLU A 417 16.29 -12.31 21.07
C GLU A 417 16.77 -10.86 20.80
N LYS A 418 16.55 -10.34 19.59
CA LYS A 418 16.86 -8.94 19.24
C LYS A 418 16.06 -7.95 20.06
N VAL A 419 14.77 -8.22 20.30
CA VAL A 419 13.92 -7.36 21.12
C VAL A 419 14.39 -7.37 22.57
N GLU A 420 14.75 -8.51 23.11
CA GLU A 420 15.30 -8.61 24.47
C GLU A 420 16.59 -7.77 24.59
N LEU A 421 17.48 -7.88 23.61
CA LEU A 421 18.68 -7.06 23.54
C LEU A 421 18.37 -5.55 23.44
N GLN A 422 17.40 -5.15 22.60
CA GLN A 422 16.98 -3.76 22.43
C GLN A 422 16.43 -3.15 23.72
N VAL A 423 15.57 -3.89 24.45
CA VAL A 423 15.01 -3.43 25.73
C VAL A 423 16.11 -3.20 26.76
N ASN A 424 17.05 -4.14 26.87
CA ASN A 424 18.19 -4.00 27.79
C ASN A 424 19.07 -2.81 27.39
N GLN A 425 19.42 -2.65 26.12
CA GLN A 425 20.20 -1.51 25.61
C GLN A 425 19.48 -0.18 25.87
N ALA A 426 18.15 -0.10 25.62
CA ALA A 426 17.38 1.10 25.90
C ALA A 426 17.39 1.47 27.40
N SER A 427 17.28 0.49 28.28
CA SER A 427 17.37 0.70 29.73
C SER A 427 18.74 1.23 30.16
N PHE A 428 19.83 0.67 29.61
CA PHE A 428 21.18 1.16 29.88
C PHE A 428 21.38 2.58 29.35
N ARG A 429 20.89 2.90 28.16
CA ARG A 429 20.98 4.25 27.56
C ARG A 429 20.26 5.29 28.42
N VAL A 430 19.07 4.99 28.97
CA VAL A 430 18.38 5.92 29.88
C VAL A 430 19.24 6.19 31.13
N THR A 431 19.87 5.15 31.68
CA THR A 431 20.76 5.31 32.83
C THR A 431 21.99 6.15 32.50
N GLU A 432 22.59 5.94 31.33
CA GLU A 432 23.73 6.70 30.82
C GLU A 432 23.35 8.17 30.56
N ALA A 433 22.22 8.43 29.89
CA ALA A 433 21.73 9.78 29.59
C ALA A 433 21.43 10.58 30.88
N ASN A 434 20.85 9.94 31.89
CA ASN A 434 20.66 10.59 33.21
C ASN A 434 21.98 11.02 33.84
N LYS A 435 23.01 10.17 33.79
CA LYS A 435 24.35 10.52 34.31
C LYS A 435 25.02 11.60 33.47
N ALA A 436 24.89 11.52 32.15
CA ALA A 436 25.43 12.53 31.23
C ALA A 436 24.81 13.92 31.47
N PHE A 437 23.48 13.96 31.58
CA PHE A 437 22.77 15.21 31.87
C PHE A 437 23.21 15.81 33.23
N ALA A 438 23.27 15.02 34.29
CA ALA A 438 23.71 15.50 35.58
C ALA A 438 25.16 16.05 35.57
N ARG A 439 26.05 15.49 34.72
CA ARG A 439 27.42 16.01 34.53
C ARG A 439 27.41 17.29 33.71
N ALA A 440 26.61 17.35 32.64
CA ALA A 440 26.48 18.52 31.78
C ALA A 440 25.98 19.74 32.56
N VAL A 441 24.98 19.56 33.42
CA VAL A 441 24.51 20.64 34.31
C VAL A 441 25.63 21.17 35.22
N LYS A 442 26.40 20.30 35.88
CA LYS A 442 27.53 20.72 36.73
C LYS A 442 28.65 21.38 35.91
N ASN A 443 28.89 20.92 34.67
CA ASN A 443 29.88 21.51 33.79
C ASN A 443 29.44 22.93 33.36
N CYS A 444 28.15 23.09 33.06
CA CYS A 444 27.54 24.36 32.72
C CYS A 444 27.70 25.38 33.87
N GLU A 445 27.35 25.03 35.12
CA GLU A 445 27.52 25.87 36.31
C GLU A 445 28.98 26.33 36.48
N ARG A 446 29.93 25.43 36.28
CA ARG A 446 31.37 25.77 36.38
C ARG A 446 31.83 26.67 35.25
N ALA A 447 31.38 26.43 34.02
CA ALA A 447 31.73 27.23 32.86
C ALA A 447 31.18 28.68 32.99
N GLU A 448 29.97 28.82 33.56
CA GLU A 448 29.34 30.12 33.82
C GLU A 448 30.12 30.90 34.87
N GLU A 449 30.54 30.27 35.97
CA GLU A 449 31.36 30.92 37.00
C GLU A 449 32.76 31.30 36.47
N ASN A 450 33.35 30.41 35.60
CA ASN A 450 34.60 30.75 34.91
C ASN A 450 34.46 31.95 34.00
N LEU A 451 33.40 32.04 33.21
CA LEU A 451 33.11 33.18 32.35
C LEU A 451 32.91 34.46 33.18
N ARG A 452 32.17 34.36 34.29
CA ARG A 452 31.95 35.51 35.20
C ARG A 452 33.26 36.02 35.74
N THR A 453 34.15 35.14 36.23
CA THR A 453 35.45 35.48 36.79
C THR A 453 36.38 36.08 35.72
N ALA A 454 36.45 35.45 34.53
CA ALA A 454 37.23 35.94 33.40
C ALA A 454 36.75 37.30 32.91
N SER A 455 35.43 37.53 32.88
CA SER A 455 34.85 38.85 32.52
C SER A 455 35.23 39.98 33.47
N VAL A 456 35.25 39.71 34.78
CA VAL A 456 35.70 40.69 35.78
C VAL A 456 37.19 40.97 35.65
N GLY A 457 38.02 39.94 35.50
CA GLY A 457 39.46 40.07 35.35
C GLY A 457 39.86 40.78 34.05
N PHE A 458 39.16 40.50 32.95
CA PHE A 458 39.37 41.16 31.67
C PHE A 458 39.04 42.67 31.74
N LYS A 459 37.95 43.05 32.36
CA LYS A 459 37.58 44.46 32.59
C LYS A 459 38.58 45.17 33.47
N ALA A 460 39.19 44.47 34.43
CA ALA A 460 40.25 45.01 35.29
C ALA A 460 41.64 45.05 34.59
N GLY A 461 41.76 44.52 33.37
CA GLY A 461 43.02 44.47 32.63
C GLY A 461 44.00 43.40 33.14
N VAL A 462 43.57 42.48 34.00
CA VAL A 462 44.40 41.40 34.63
C VAL A 462 44.41 40.15 33.75
N ILE A 463 43.34 39.88 33.01
CA ILE A 463 43.22 38.73 32.15
C ILE A 463 43.35 39.13 30.68
N PRO A 464 44.18 38.43 29.86
CA PRO A 464 44.35 38.72 28.45
C PRO A 464 43.11 38.40 27.63
N THR A 465 43.01 38.97 26.41
CA THR A 465 41.93 38.75 25.45
C THR A 465 41.73 37.28 25.09
N SER A 466 42.83 36.49 24.98
CA SER A 466 42.80 35.03 24.69
C SER A 466 42.03 34.26 25.73
N ASP A 467 42.31 34.48 27.00
CA ASP A 467 41.74 33.75 28.12
C ASP A 467 40.25 34.07 28.30
N MET A 468 39.89 35.34 28.05
CA MET A 468 38.48 35.74 28.00
C MET A 468 37.71 35.06 26.88
N LEU A 469 38.28 34.93 25.65
CA LEU A 469 37.71 34.22 24.53
C LEU A 469 37.62 32.72 24.81
N GLU A 470 38.62 32.11 25.48
CA GLU A 470 38.59 30.71 25.91
C GLU A 470 37.46 30.47 26.90
N ALA A 471 37.29 31.29 27.92
CA ALA A 471 36.21 31.20 28.90
C ALA A 471 34.83 31.33 28.22
N GLN A 472 34.67 32.25 27.25
CA GLN A 472 33.45 32.41 26.47
C GLN A 472 33.14 31.15 25.63
N THR A 473 34.14 30.61 24.93
CA THR A 473 34.00 29.42 24.13
C THR A 473 33.64 28.20 24.97
N ALA A 474 34.30 28.03 26.13
CA ALA A 474 34.02 26.97 27.09
C ALA A 474 32.57 27.03 27.62
N TRP A 475 32.09 28.27 27.92
CA TRP A 475 30.71 28.49 28.35
C TRP A 475 29.70 28.10 27.25
N VAL A 476 29.89 28.56 26.00
CA VAL A 476 29.00 28.21 24.89
C VAL A 476 28.98 26.71 24.66
N SER A 477 30.14 26.01 24.70
CA SER A 477 30.23 24.57 24.56
C SER A 477 29.51 23.85 25.68
N ALA A 478 29.67 24.26 26.94
CA ALA A 478 29.01 23.64 28.08
C ALA A 478 27.47 23.81 28.05
N GLN A 479 26.99 25.00 27.66
CA GLN A 479 25.57 25.29 27.46
C GLN A 479 24.97 24.42 26.32
N SER A 480 25.68 24.31 25.19
CA SER A 480 25.24 23.45 24.08
C SER A 480 25.20 21.99 24.49
N GLU A 481 26.22 21.50 25.19
CA GLU A 481 26.27 20.12 25.71
C GLU A 481 25.14 19.81 26.69
N MET A 482 24.79 20.77 27.55
CA MET A 482 23.66 20.63 28.48
C MET A 482 22.32 20.50 27.72
N VAL A 483 22.12 21.32 26.69
CA VAL A 483 20.92 21.25 25.85
C VAL A 483 20.85 19.87 25.17
N ASP A 484 21.96 19.41 24.56
CA ASP A 484 22.01 18.11 23.90
C ASP A 484 21.75 16.97 24.87
N ALA A 485 22.35 16.98 26.06
CA ALA A 485 22.14 15.97 27.07
C ALA A 485 20.69 15.94 27.61
N ALA A 486 20.04 17.11 27.72
CA ALA A 486 18.64 17.21 28.13
C ALA A 486 17.69 16.57 27.07
N ILE A 487 17.96 16.84 25.79
CA ILE A 487 17.17 16.25 24.69
C ILE A 487 17.42 14.74 24.56
N ASP A 488 18.68 14.31 24.64
CA ASP A 488 19.03 12.89 24.60
C ASP A 488 18.34 12.10 25.72
N LEU A 489 18.27 12.67 26.92
CA LEU A 489 17.55 12.06 28.02
C LEU A 489 16.05 11.90 27.72
N ARG A 490 15.41 12.89 27.07
CA ARG A 490 13.99 12.78 26.69
C ARG A 490 13.80 11.70 25.63
N LEU A 491 14.62 11.72 24.57
CA LEU A 491 14.51 10.76 23.48
C LEU A 491 14.79 9.32 23.93
N THR A 492 15.80 9.10 24.78
CA THR A 492 16.09 7.76 25.31
C THR A 492 14.93 7.20 26.13
N GLN A 493 14.18 8.04 26.85
CA GLN A 493 12.96 7.62 27.55
C GLN A 493 11.86 7.20 26.56
N VAL A 494 11.65 7.93 25.49
CA VAL A 494 10.68 7.58 24.42
C VAL A 494 11.09 6.27 23.74
N TYR A 495 12.37 6.10 23.41
CA TYR A 495 12.91 4.84 22.88
C TYR A 495 12.68 3.65 23.79
N LEU A 496 12.86 3.82 25.11
CA LEU A 496 12.56 2.76 26.07
C LEU A 496 11.07 2.43 26.06
N GLN A 497 10.17 3.41 26.04
CA GLN A 497 8.73 3.19 25.95
C GLN A 497 8.35 2.41 24.69
N LYS A 498 8.90 2.79 23.53
CA LYS A 498 8.72 2.05 22.27
C LYS A 498 9.22 0.60 22.39
N SER A 499 10.43 0.41 22.93
CA SER A 499 11.01 -0.93 23.09
C SER A 499 10.17 -1.84 23.98
N LEU A 500 9.47 -1.25 24.96
CA LEU A 500 8.53 -1.93 25.85
C LEU A 500 7.12 -2.13 25.25
N GLY A 501 6.87 -1.66 24.01
CA GLY A 501 5.54 -1.69 23.39
C GLY A 501 4.50 -0.81 24.11
N LYS A 502 4.93 0.28 24.76
CA LYS A 502 4.08 1.20 25.55
C LYS A 502 3.89 2.56 24.86
N LEU A 503 4.37 2.73 23.64
CA LEU A 503 4.21 3.96 22.89
C LEU A 503 2.85 3.92 22.19
N GLU A 504 1.87 4.65 22.75
CA GLU A 504 0.49 4.79 22.22
C GLU A 504 0.18 6.26 21.89
#